data_25ac6bc1bd1c8e55e83ddc132edddce3
#
_entry.id   25ac6bc1bd1c8e55e83ddc132edddce3
#
_cell.length_a   1.000
_cell.length_b   1.000
_cell.length_c   1.000
_cell.angle_alpha   90.00
_cell.angle_beta   90.00
_cell.angle_gamma   90.00
#
_symmetry.space_group_name_H-M   'P 1'
#
loop_
_entity.id
_entity.type
_entity.pdbx_description
1 polymer ?
#
loop_
_entity_poly.entity_id
_entity_poly.type
_entity_poly.pdbx_seq_one_letter_code
_entity_poly.pdbx_strand_id
1 'polypeptide(L)'
;MKLRTILLFGSPGAGKGTQGKILGEIPNHLHVSSGDLFRNLRVQNPLGQTFLDYASKGSLVPDEPTIELWRDDIENRIHNGIFHPETDTLLLDGIPRNVTQAKLLDDNLNVVGVLNLFCKDLEIMVDRLQARALRQNRLDDANLDTIRNRLEVYEAETRPVLDHYGDALVHTIDSTQSPVLVLRDTLEILANLET
;
A
#
# COMPACT_ATOMS: atom_id res chain seq x y z
N MET A 1 1.74 -21.12 -7.86
CA MET A 1 2.34 -20.11 -8.74
C MET A 1 2.46 -18.82 -7.93
N LYS A 2 3.59 -18.09 -8.02
CA LYS A 2 3.72 -16.77 -7.35
C LYS A 2 3.10 -15.70 -8.25
N LEU A 3 2.41 -14.74 -7.63
CA LEU A 3 1.76 -13.63 -8.34
C LEU A 3 2.81 -12.59 -8.74
N ARG A 4 2.88 -12.21 -10.01
CA ARG A 4 3.70 -11.10 -10.47
C ARG A 4 3.23 -9.82 -9.78
N THR A 5 4.10 -9.16 -9.02
CA THR A 5 3.70 -8.10 -8.10
C THR A 5 4.64 -6.91 -8.18
N ILE A 6 4.07 -5.72 -8.21
CA ILE A 6 4.75 -4.45 -7.96
C ILE A 6 4.20 -3.87 -6.66
N LEU A 7 5.10 -3.52 -5.75
CA LEU A 7 4.73 -2.97 -4.45
C LEU A 7 4.71 -1.44 -4.50
N LEU A 8 3.68 -0.84 -3.91
CA LEU A 8 3.59 0.60 -3.71
C LEU A 8 3.98 0.94 -2.27
N PHE A 9 5.17 1.50 -2.10
CA PHE A 9 5.74 1.92 -0.82
C PHE A 9 5.75 3.45 -0.68
N GLY A 10 5.91 3.90 0.55
CA GLY A 10 5.99 5.31 0.92
C GLY A 10 5.19 5.59 2.19
N SER A 11 5.55 6.64 2.90
CA SER A 11 4.91 7.06 4.14
C SER A 11 3.40 7.30 3.97
N PRO A 12 2.60 7.27 5.04
CA PRO A 12 1.25 7.81 5.01
C PRO A 12 1.25 9.23 4.41
N GLY A 13 0.32 9.50 3.49
CA GLY A 13 0.27 10.80 2.79
C GLY A 13 1.09 10.91 1.49
N ALA A 14 2.01 9.98 1.20
CA ALA A 14 2.88 10.03 0.02
C ALA A 14 2.15 9.91 -1.34
N GLY A 15 0.88 9.47 -1.35
CA GLY A 15 0.10 9.40 -2.59
C GLY A 15 -0.04 8.00 -3.20
N LYS A 16 0.40 6.94 -2.51
CA LYS A 16 0.28 5.54 -2.97
C LYS A 16 -1.08 5.20 -3.57
N GLY A 17 -2.15 5.39 -2.79
CA GLY A 17 -3.51 5.06 -3.24
C GLY A 17 -3.99 5.92 -4.42
N THR A 18 -3.46 7.14 -4.60
CA THR A 18 -3.76 7.97 -5.78
C THR A 18 -3.12 7.37 -7.02
N GLN A 19 -1.83 7.04 -6.94
CA GLN A 19 -1.10 6.43 -8.06
C GLN A 19 -1.62 5.01 -8.32
N GLY A 20 -1.80 4.19 -7.29
CA GLY A 20 -2.29 2.82 -7.43
C GLY A 20 -3.64 2.72 -8.13
N LYS A 21 -4.58 3.62 -7.82
CA LYS A 21 -5.88 3.66 -8.51
C LYS A 21 -5.75 3.99 -9.99
N ILE A 22 -4.88 4.94 -10.35
CA ILE A 22 -4.65 5.29 -11.76
C ILE A 22 -3.96 4.14 -12.50
N LEU A 23 -2.93 3.56 -11.90
CA LEU A 23 -2.22 2.42 -12.48
C LEU A 23 -3.10 1.18 -12.61
N GLY A 24 -4.03 0.97 -11.68
CA GLY A 24 -4.99 -0.14 -11.72
C GLY A 24 -6.04 -0.03 -12.82
N GLU A 25 -6.16 1.12 -13.52
CA GLU A 25 -6.99 1.28 -14.71
C GLU A 25 -6.26 0.88 -16.01
N ILE A 26 -4.95 0.62 -15.92
CA ILE A 26 -4.17 0.10 -17.04
C ILE A 26 -4.55 -1.37 -17.26
N PRO A 27 -4.82 -1.83 -18.49
CA PRO A 27 -5.12 -3.24 -18.76
C PRO A 27 -4.07 -4.18 -18.14
N ASN A 28 -4.51 -5.31 -17.65
CA ASN A 28 -3.68 -6.34 -16.98
C ASN A 28 -2.98 -5.86 -15.69
N HIS A 29 -3.51 -4.81 -15.07
CA HIS A 29 -3.05 -4.34 -13.76
C HIS A 29 -4.19 -4.35 -12.75
N LEU A 30 -3.98 -4.98 -11.60
CA LEU A 30 -4.94 -4.97 -10.50
C LEU A 30 -4.36 -4.23 -9.30
N HIS A 31 -4.96 -3.10 -8.93
CA HIS A 31 -4.60 -2.41 -7.68
C HIS A 31 -5.37 -2.96 -6.49
N VAL A 32 -4.65 -3.41 -5.47
CA VAL A 32 -5.21 -3.86 -4.19
C VAL A 32 -4.57 -3.09 -3.06
N SER A 33 -5.39 -2.39 -2.27
CA SER A 33 -4.96 -1.65 -1.09
C SER A 33 -5.46 -2.33 0.19
N SER A 34 -4.54 -2.78 1.05
CA SER A 34 -4.90 -3.37 2.34
C SER A 34 -5.75 -2.43 3.19
N GLY A 35 -5.46 -1.14 3.15
CA GLY A 35 -6.26 -0.13 3.84
C GLY A 35 -7.68 -0.04 3.32
N ASP A 36 -7.92 -0.22 2.01
CA ASP A 36 -9.26 -0.22 1.44
C ASP A 36 -9.97 -1.55 1.75
N LEU A 37 -9.28 -2.68 1.77
CA LEU A 37 -9.86 -3.96 2.20
C LEU A 37 -10.44 -3.85 3.61
N PHE A 38 -9.67 -3.35 4.57
CA PHE A 38 -10.15 -3.17 5.94
C PHE A 38 -11.31 -2.18 6.05
N ARG A 39 -11.24 -1.05 5.35
CA ARG A 39 -12.31 -0.03 5.38
C ARG A 39 -13.62 -0.50 4.77
N ASN A 40 -13.56 -1.45 3.84
CA ASN A 40 -14.74 -2.03 3.21
C ASN A 40 -15.40 -3.14 4.06
N LEU A 41 -14.75 -3.58 5.15
CA LEU A 41 -15.38 -4.52 6.07
C LEU A 41 -16.58 -3.87 6.76
N ARG A 42 -17.64 -4.65 6.94
CA ARG A 42 -18.81 -4.20 7.70
C ARG A 42 -18.41 -3.96 9.16
N VAL A 43 -18.97 -2.93 9.78
CA VAL A 43 -18.68 -2.59 11.20
C VAL A 43 -18.99 -3.74 12.16
N GLN A 44 -19.95 -4.62 11.81
CA GLN A 44 -20.29 -5.81 12.59
C GLN A 44 -19.27 -6.94 12.44
N ASN A 45 -18.37 -6.86 11.46
CA ASN A 45 -17.30 -7.84 11.31
C ASN A 45 -16.26 -7.64 12.44
N PRO A 46 -15.92 -8.68 13.22
CA PRO A 46 -14.91 -8.56 14.30
C PRO A 46 -13.58 -8.01 13.82
N LEU A 47 -13.14 -8.37 12.61
CA LEU A 47 -11.90 -7.86 12.02
C LEU A 47 -12.03 -6.37 11.66
N GLY A 48 -13.21 -5.92 11.23
CA GLY A 48 -13.49 -4.50 10.99
C GLY A 48 -13.41 -3.67 12.27
N GLN A 49 -13.87 -4.20 13.40
CA GLN A 49 -13.73 -3.56 14.73
C GLN A 49 -12.26 -3.53 15.15
N THR A 50 -11.53 -4.63 15.01
CA THR A 50 -10.09 -4.68 15.26
C THR A 50 -9.36 -3.61 14.45
N PHE A 51 -9.66 -3.50 13.15
CA PHE A 51 -9.07 -2.46 12.30
C PHE A 51 -9.33 -1.05 12.85
N LEU A 52 -10.56 -0.74 13.27
CA LEU A 52 -10.89 0.59 13.82
C LEU A 52 -10.10 0.89 15.10
N ASP A 53 -9.92 -0.10 15.98
CA ASP A 53 -9.17 0.05 17.22
C ASP A 53 -7.69 0.35 16.98
N TYR A 54 -7.06 -0.31 16.01
CA TYR A 54 -5.66 -0.06 15.65
C TYR A 54 -5.50 1.24 14.83
N ALA A 55 -6.38 1.46 13.86
CA ALA A 55 -6.34 2.63 12.98
C ALA A 55 -6.53 3.94 13.75
N SER A 56 -7.42 3.94 14.77
CA SER A 56 -7.65 5.12 15.64
C SER A 56 -6.41 5.55 16.43
N LYS A 57 -5.51 4.60 16.70
CA LYS A 57 -4.23 4.80 17.40
C LYS A 57 -3.07 5.02 16.43
N GLY A 58 -3.28 4.86 15.13
CA GLY A 58 -2.23 4.91 14.11
C GLY A 58 -1.31 3.70 14.10
N SER A 59 -1.69 2.60 14.75
CA SER A 59 -0.93 1.36 14.83
C SER A 59 -1.24 0.39 13.69
N LEU A 60 -0.35 -0.57 13.45
CA LEU A 60 -0.58 -1.64 12.47
C LEU A 60 -1.55 -2.68 13.04
N VAL A 61 -2.45 -3.18 12.20
CA VAL A 61 -3.27 -4.37 12.50
C VAL A 61 -2.33 -5.59 12.56
N PRO A 62 -2.60 -6.59 13.42
CA PRO A 62 -1.79 -7.81 13.49
C PRO A 62 -1.58 -8.49 12.13
N ASP A 63 -0.44 -9.16 11.97
CA ASP A 63 0.03 -9.65 10.67
C ASP A 63 -0.86 -10.75 10.11
N GLU A 64 -1.18 -11.78 10.92
CA GLU A 64 -1.95 -12.93 10.45
C GLU A 64 -3.32 -12.53 9.87
N PRO A 65 -4.20 -11.78 10.58
CA PRO A 65 -5.49 -11.39 10.01
C PRO A 65 -5.34 -10.43 8.82
N THR A 66 -4.24 -9.67 8.73
CA THR A 66 -3.96 -8.81 7.58
C THR A 66 -3.65 -9.65 6.34
N ILE A 67 -2.80 -10.66 6.47
CA ILE A 67 -2.43 -11.58 5.38
C ILE A 67 -3.62 -12.43 4.96
N GLU A 68 -4.40 -12.95 5.93
CA GLU A 68 -5.59 -13.74 5.65
C GLU A 68 -6.63 -12.94 4.86
N LEU A 69 -6.97 -11.72 5.29
CA LEU A 69 -7.89 -10.83 4.58
C LEU A 69 -7.45 -10.55 3.15
N TRP A 70 -6.15 -10.29 2.95
CA TRP A 70 -5.59 -10.06 1.61
C TRP A 70 -5.68 -11.33 0.76
N ARG A 71 -5.34 -12.49 1.32
CA ARG A 71 -5.39 -13.77 0.59
C ARG A 71 -6.81 -14.09 0.13
N ASP A 72 -7.78 -13.97 1.02
CA ASP A 72 -9.19 -14.19 0.72
C ASP A 72 -9.69 -13.26 -0.38
N ASP A 73 -9.30 -11.98 -0.37
CA ASP A 73 -9.67 -11.03 -1.42
C ASP A 73 -9.07 -11.42 -2.78
N ILE A 74 -7.80 -11.79 -2.83
CA ILE A 74 -7.13 -12.21 -4.07
C ILE A 74 -7.75 -13.50 -4.62
N GLU A 75 -7.98 -14.51 -3.77
CA GLU A 75 -8.64 -15.76 -4.18
C GLU A 75 -10.03 -15.52 -4.73
N ASN A 76 -10.82 -14.65 -4.09
CA ASN A 76 -12.13 -14.26 -4.59
C ASN A 76 -12.06 -13.55 -5.94
N ARG A 77 -11.08 -12.66 -6.16
CA ARG A 77 -10.88 -11.97 -7.45
C ARG A 77 -10.49 -12.94 -8.56
N ILE A 78 -9.62 -13.90 -8.27
CA ILE A 78 -9.26 -14.96 -9.22
C ILE A 78 -10.49 -15.80 -9.56
N HIS A 79 -11.23 -16.25 -8.54
CA HIS A 79 -12.43 -17.08 -8.73
C HIS A 79 -13.50 -16.38 -9.59
N ASN A 80 -13.65 -15.07 -9.43
CA ASN A 80 -14.64 -14.27 -10.17
C ASN A 80 -14.11 -13.75 -11.53
N GLY A 81 -12.91 -14.12 -11.96
CA GLY A 81 -12.32 -13.69 -13.22
C GLY A 81 -11.99 -12.19 -13.28
N ILE A 82 -11.75 -11.55 -12.13
CA ILE A 82 -11.35 -10.14 -12.03
C ILE A 82 -9.83 -10.02 -12.11
N PHE A 83 -9.09 -11.04 -11.67
CA PHE A 83 -7.65 -11.11 -11.71
C PHE A 83 -7.20 -12.44 -12.30
N HIS A 84 -6.32 -12.37 -13.28
CA HIS A 84 -5.76 -13.53 -14.00
C HIS A 84 -4.26 -13.64 -13.68
N PRO A 85 -3.84 -14.49 -12.73
CA PRO A 85 -2.45 -14.56 -12.25
C PRO A 85 -1.39 -14.83 -13.32
N GLU A 86 -1.81 -15.38 -14.48
CA GLU A 86 -0.92 -15.73 -15.59
C GLU A 86 -0.59 -14.53 -16.49
N THR A 87 -1.45 -13.51 -16.51
CA THR A 87 -1.34 -12.36 -17.41
C THR A 87 -1.29 -11.02 -16.72
N ASP A 88 -1.84 -10.96 -15.50
CA ASP A 88 -2.02 -9.68 -14.81
C ASP A 88 -0.91 -9.44 -13.78
N THR A 89 -0.57 -8.16 -13.61
CA THR A 89 0.35 -7.68 -12.57
C THR A 89 -0.44 -7.13 -11.38
N LEU A 90 -0.13 -7.61 -10.18
CA LEU A 90 -0.69 -7.10 -8.94
C LEU A 90 0.05 -5.85 -8.49
N LEU A 91 -0.66 -4.74 -8.35
CA LEU A 91 -0.17 -3.49 -7.73
C LEU A 91 -0.62 -3.49 -6.26
N LEU A 92 0.29 -3.79 -5.34
CA LEU A 92 -0.04 -4.03 -3.94
C LEU A 92 0.32 -2.83 -3.07
N ASP A 93 -0.69 -2.18 -2.46
CA ASP A 93 -0.56 -0.99 -1.62
C ASP A 93 -0.84 -1.28 -0.15
N GLY A 94 0.09 -0.90 0.71
CA GLY A 94 -0.06 -0.95 2.17
C GLY A 94 0.10 -2.35 2.78
N ILE A 95 0.67 -3.29 2.06
CA ILE A 95 1.15 -4.60 2.49
C ILE A 95 2.32 -4.99 1.56
N PRO A 96 3.44 -5.57 2.08
CA PRO A 96 3.76 -5.73 3.51
C PRO A 96 4.04 -4.40 4.22
N ARG A 97 3.78 -4.34 5.52
CA ARG A 97 4.07 -3.18 6.38
C ARG A 97 5.19 -3.40 7.38
N ASN A 98 5.67 -4.61 7.49
CA ASN A 98 6.86 -4.97 8.26
C ASN A 98 7.57 -6.17 7.62
N VAL A 99 8.77 -6.47 8.08
CA VAL A 99 9.59 -7.57 7.55
C VAL A 99 8.94 -8.95 7.78
N THR A 100 8.17 -9.12 8.85
CA THR A 100 7.43 -10.35 9.11
C THR A 100 6.39 -10.60 8.04
N GLN A 101 5.58 -9.60 7.70
CA GLN A 101 4.62 -9.69 6.59
C GLN A 101 5.31 -9.97 5.25
N ALA A 102 6.47 -9.32 4.98
CA ALA A 102 7.22 -9.56 3.77
C ALA A 102 7.59 -11.04 3.64
N LYS A 103 8.15 -11.63 4.69
CA LYS A 103 8.51 -13.06 4.74
C LYS A 103 7.30 -13.99 4.58
N LEU A 104 6.15 -13.65 5.20
CA LEU A 104 4.91 -14.44 5.06
C LEU A 104 4.36 -14.41 3.63
N LEU A 105 4.68 -13.37 2.86
CA LEU A 105 4.24 -13.18 1.48
C LEU A 105 5.25 -13.71 0.44
N ASP A 106 6.50 -14.02 0.82
CA ASP A 106 7.55 -14.45 -0.10
C ASP A 106 7.14 -15.68 -0.94
N ASP A 107 6.35 -16.59 -0.38
CA ASP A 107 5.87 -17.77 -1.10
C ASP A 107 4.70 -17.48 -2.05
N ASN A 108 4.02 -16.37 -1.86
CA ASN A 108 2.85 -15.98 -2.63
C ASN A 108 3.18 -14.99 -3.76
N LEU A 109 4.19 -14.14 -3.56
CA LEU A 109 4.51 -13.03 -4.45
C LEU A 109 5.82 -13.27 -5.23
N ASN A 110 5.80 -12.89 -6.51
CA ASN A 110 6.98 -12.65 -7.33
C ASN A 110 7.12 -11.13 -7.49
N VAL A 111 7.83 -10.50 -6.56
CA VAL A 111 8.01 -9.06 -6.57
C VAL A 111 9.02 -8.69 -7.65
N VAL A 112 8.58 -7.94 -8.65
CA VAL A 112 9.39 -7.50 -9.80
C VAL A 112 9.82 -6.04 -9.69
N GLY A 113 9.24 -5.28 -8.76
CA GLY A 113 9.62 -3.90 -8.48
C GLY A 113 8.92 -3.34 -7.25
N VAL A 114 9.53 -2.34 -6.64
CA VAL A 114 9.02 -1.59 -5.50
C VAL A 114 9.04 -0.11 -5.85
N LEU A 115 7.87 0.49 -6.02
CA LEU A 115 7.72 1.92 -6.28
C LEU A 115 7.66 2.65 -4.94
N ASN A 116 8.79 3.21 -4.52
CA ASN A 116 8.91 3.91 -3.24
C ASN A 116 8.64 5.40 -3.41
N LEU A 117 7.43 5.84 -3.08
CA LEU A 117 7.03 7.25 -3.07
C LEU A 117 7.65 7.93 -1.82
N PHE A 118 8.82 8.51 -2.00
CA PHE A 118 9.61 9.10 -0.92
C PHE A 118 9.29 10.59 -0.73
N CYS A 119 9.22 11.01 0.53
CA CYS A 119 9.20 12.41 0.93
C CYS A 119 10.18 12.62 2.08
N LYS A 120 11.09 13.56 1.92
CA LYS A 120 12.05 13.90 2.97
C LYS A 120 11.41 14.72 4.09
N ASP A 121 10.44 15.57 3.75
CA ASP A 121 9.79 16.48 4.67
C ASP A 121 8.47 15.88 5.17
N LEU A 122 8.48 15.40 6.41
CA LEU A 122 7.32 14.75 7.02
C LEU A 122 6.18 15.74 7.31
N GLU A 123 6.44 17.05 7.46
CA GLU A 123 5.38 18.04 7.67
C GLU A 123 4.46 18.15 6.43
N ILE A 124 5.02 18.01 5.23
CA ILE A 124 4.21 17.93 4.00
C ILE A 124 3.24 16.73 4.09
N MET A 125 3.68 15.63 4.69
CA MET A 125 2.82 14.45 4.86
C MET A 125 1.72 14.70 5.88
N VAL A 126 2.03 15.40 6.98
CA VAL A 126 1.04 15.82 7.98
C VAL A 126 -0.05 16.67 7.34
N ASP A 127 0.31 17.70 6.59
CA ASP A 127 -0.64 18.58 5.90
C ASP A 127 -1.54 17.81 4.92
N ARG A 128 -0.94 16.90 4.14
CA ARG A 128 -1.69 16.06 3.20
C ARG A 128 -2.68 15.13 3.90
N LEU A 129 -2.29 14.55 5.04
CA LEU A 129 -3.15 13.66 5.82
C LEU A 129 -4.31 14.43 6.46
N GLN A 130 -4.07 15.62 7.01
CA GLN A 130 -5.13 16.49 7.52
C GLN A 130 -6.13 16.89 6.42
N ALA A 131 -5.62 17.34 5.26
CA ALA A 131 -6.48 17.67 4.12
C ALA A 131 -7.30 16.46 3.63
N ARG A 132 -6.73 15.25 3.70
CA ARG A 132 -7.41 13.99 3.35
C ARG A 132 -8.49 13.64 4.37
N ALA A 133 -8.23 13.81 5.66
CA ALA A 133 -9.22 13.58 6.71
C ALA A 133 -10.50 14.37 6.47
N LEU A 134 -10.37 15.65 6.14
CA LEU A 134 -11.51 16.53 5.84
C LEU A 134 -12.29 16.12 4.59
N ARG A 135 -11.59 15.61 3.55
CA ARG A 135 -12.23 15.25 2.27
C ARG A 135 -12.84 13.85 2.26
N GLN A 136 -12.28 12.90 2.99
CA GLN A 136 -12.62 11.49 2.90
C GLN A 136 -13.17 10.90 4.21
N ASN A 137 -13.40 11.74 5.23
CA ASN A 137 -13.89 11.35 6.56
C ASN A 137 -13.12 10.14 7.15
N ARG A 138 -11.77 10.21 7.07
CA ARG A 138 -10.90 9.12 7.55
C ARG A 138 -10.60 9.25 9.03
N LEU A 139 -11.02 8.24 9.80
CA LEU A 139 -10.75 8.16 11.25
C LEU A 139 -9.25 7.98 11.56
N ASP A 140 -8.52 7.29 10.68
CA ASP A 140 -7.08 7.07 10.80
C ASP A 140 -6.24 8.34 10.56
N ASP A 141 -6.86 9.43 10.13
CA ASP A 141 -6.25 10.77 9.99
C ASP A 141 -6.95 11.80 10.90
N ALA A 142 -7.71 11.36 11.92
CA ALA A 142 -8.63 12.20 12.67
C ALA A 142 -7.95 13.27 13.52
N ASN A 143 -6.73 13.02 14.01
CA ASN A 143 -6.00 13.97 14.82
C ASN A 143 -4.48 13.91 14.57
N LEU A 144 -3.76 14.96 15.01
CA LEU A 144 -2.32 15.09 14.80
C LEU A 144 -1.51 13.98 15.47
N ASP A 145 -1.90 13.53 16.65
CA ASP A 145 -1.15 12.51 17.38
C ASP A 145 -1.24 11.17 16.65
N THR A 146 -2.43 10.82 16.13
CA THR A 146 -2.61 9.63 15.29
C THR A 146 -1.78 9.73 14.01
N ILE A 147 -1.76 10.90 13.36
CA ILE A 147 -0.97 11.13 12.15
C ILE A 147 0.53 10.95 12.44
N ARG A 148 1.04 11.58 13.49
CA ARG A 148 2.45 11.47 13.88
C ARG A 148 2.83 10.04 14.23
N ASN A 149 2.02 9.36 15.04
CA ASN A 149 2.26 7.95 15.34
C ASN A 149 2.32 7.07 14.08
N ARG A 150 1.46 7.31 13.09
CA ARG A 150 1.50 6.59 11.80
C ARG A 150 2.81 6.81 11.05
N LEU A 151 3.36 8.02 11.10
CA LEU A 151 4.64 8.34 10.47
C LEU A 151 5.80 7.66 11.21
N GLU A 152 5.77 7.67 12.54
CA GLU A 152 6.76 6.98 13.39
C GLU A 152 6.73 5.46 13.17
N VAL A 153 5.53 4.85 13.16
CA VAL A 153 5.35 3.42 12.88
C VAL A 153 5.85 3.06 11.47
N TYR A 154 5.58 3.93 10.48
CA TYR A 154 6.11 3.73 9.14
C TYR A 154 7.64 3.71 9.12
N GLU A 155 8.29 4.67 9.75
CA GLU A 155 9.77 4.74 9.79
C GLU A 155 10.37 3.55 10.55
N ALA A 156 9.74 3.13 11.65
CA ALA A 156 10.27 2.07 12.50
C ALA A 156 10.04 0.66 11.92
N GLU A 157 8.86 0.41 11.35
CA GLU A 157 8.44 -0.94 10.98
C GLU A 157 8.38 -1.15 9.47
N THR A 158 7.90 -0.15 8.70
CA THR A 158 7.63 -0.34 7.27
C THR A 158 8.83 -0.01 6.40
N ARG A 159 9.55 1.04 6.70
CA ARG A 159 10.73 1.42 5.92
C ARG A 159 11.80 0.31 5.84
N PRO A 160 12.11 -0.46 6.90
CA PRO A 160 13.06 -1.57 6.83
C PRO A 160 12.69 -2.68 5.83
N VAL A 161 11.44 -2.74 5.39
CA VAL A 161 11.00 -3.69 4.35
C VAL A 161 11.67 -3.41 3.00
N LEU A 162 12.07 -2.17 2.73
CA LEU A 162 12.81 -1.83 1.50
C LEU A 162 14.14 -2.58 1.44
N ASP A 163 14.83 -2.74 2.58
CA ASP A 163 16.08 -3.48 2.68
C ASP A 163 15.89 -4.99 2.42
N HIS A 164 14.70 -5.53 2.75
CA HIS A 164 14.35 -6.93 2.46
C HIS A 164 14.28 -7.21 0.95
N TYR A 165 13.79 -6.25 0.15
CA TYR A 165 13.73 -6.39 -1.31
C TYR A 165 15.02 -5.98 -2.01
N GLY A 166 15.83 -5.15 -1.38
CA GLY A 166 17.12 -4.67 -1.87
C GLY A 166 17.04 -3.63 -2.98
N ASP A 167 18.15 -2.91 -3.16
CA ASP A 167 18.24 -1.74 -4.03
C ASP A 167 17.92 -2.01 -5.51
N ALA A 168 18.13 -3.25 -5.96
CA ALA A 168 17.88 -3.61 -7.36
C ALA A 168 16.40 -3.58 -7.74
N LEU A 169 15.51 -3.79 -6.77
CA LEU A 169 14.06 -3.77 -6.99
C LEU A 169 13.41 -2.44 -6.55
N VAL A 170 14.11 -1.62 -5.76
CA VAL A 170 13.54 -0.40 -5.18
C VAL A 170 13.79 0.80 -6.08
N HIS A 171 12.71 1.38 -6.59
CA HIS A 171 12.71 2.59 -7.41
C HIS A 171 12.13 3.75 -6.60
N THR A 172 12.96 4.74 -6.28
CA THR A 172 12.55 5.88 -5.45
C THR A 172 12.05 7.04 -6.32
N ILE A 173 10.84 7.52 -6.00
CA ILE A 173 10.16 8.60 -6.69
C ILE A 173 9.92 9.73 -5.69
N ASP A 174 10.28 10.95 -6.05
CA ASP A 174 10.00 12.13 -5.23
C ASP A 174 8.50 12.43 -5.20
N SER A 175 7.87 12.15 -4.08
CA SER A 175 6.43 12.37 -3.88
C SER A 175 6.05 13.81 -3.52
N THR A 176 7.02 14.72 -3.39
CA THR A 176 6.76 16.15 -3.15
C THR A 176 6.31 16.87 -4.41
N GLN A 177 6.60 16.32 -5.57
CA GLN A 177 6.17 16.81 -6.87
C GLN A 177 4.63 16.87 -7.01
N SER A 178 4.15 17.53 -8.06
CA SER A 178 2.73 17.46 -8.40
C SER A 178 2.29 16.02 -8.71
N PRO A 179 1.04 15.64 -8.45
CA PRO A 179 0.55 14.27 -8.72
C PRO A 179 0.78 13.80 -10.16
N VAL A 180 0.76 14.72 -11.13
CA VAL A 180 1.00 14.42 -12.56
C VAL A 180 2.47 14.05 -12.80
N LEU A 181 3.41 14.76 -12.18
CA LEU A 181 4.84 14.46 -12.31
C LEU A 181 5.20 13.15 -11.62
N VAL A 182 4.64 12.90 -10.42
CA VAL A 182 4.77 11.60 -9.75
C VAL A 182 4.25 10.47 -10.64
N LEU A 183 3.11 10.67 -11.30
CA LEU A 183 2.54 9.69 -12.23
C LEU A 183 3.46 9.44 -13.43
N ARG A 184 4.00 10.50 -14.03
CA ARG A 184 4.96 10.37 -15.14
C ARG A 184 6.16 9.50 -14.74
N ASP A 185 6.79 9.82 -13.61
CA ASP A 185 7.96 9.10 -13.13
C ASP A 185 7.62 7.64 -12.79
N THR A 186 6.43 7.42 -12.23
CA THR A 186 5.91 6.07 -11.93
C THR A 186 5.69 5.26 -13.20
N LEU A 187 5.09 5.86 -14.24
CA LEU A 187 4.84 5.19 -15.53
C LEU A 187 6.14 4.86 -16.27
N GLU A 188 7.15 5.72 -16.19
CA GLU A 188 8.45 5.46 -16.79
C GLU A 188 9.11 4.21 -16.17
N ILE A 189 9.05 4.08 -14.84
CA ILE A 189 9.54 2.88 -14.15
C ILE A 189 8.70 1.66 -14.51
N LEU A 190 7.37 1.78 -14.48
CA LEU A 190 6.47 0.69 -14.81
C LEU A 190 6.74 0.12 -16.20
N ALA A 191 6.90 0.99 -17.21
CA ALA A 191 7.20 0.60 -18.59
C ALA A 191 8.52 -0.20 -18.70
N ASN A 192 9.53 0.13 -17.89
CA ASN A 192 10.79 -0.62 -17.84
C ASN A 192 10.67 -1.98 -17.15
N LEU A 193 9.69 -2.15 -16.23
CA LEU A 193 9.46 -3.42 -15.54
C LEU A 193 8.63 -4.41 -16.39
N GLU A 194 7.99 -3.93 -17.46
CA GLU A 194 7.19 -4.76 -18.37
C GLU A 194 7.99 -5.34 -19.54
N THR A 195 9.21 -4.86 -19.75
CA THR A 195 10.13 -5.36 -20.79
C THR A 195 10.97 -6.53 -20.28
#